data_31af0e70c83d0eb5fdc479ce35add72f
#
_entry.id   31af0e70c83d0eb5fdc479ce35add72f
#
_cell.length_a   1.000
_cell.length_b   1.000
_cell.length_c   1.000
_cell.angle_alpha   90.00
_cell.angle_beta   90.00
_cell.angle_gamma   90.00
#
_symmetry.space_group_name_H-M   'P 1'
#
loop_
_entity.id
_entity.type
_entity.pdbx_description
1 polymer ?
#
loop_
_entity_poly.entity_id
_entity_poly.type
_entity_poly.pdbx_seq_one_letter_code
_entity_poly.pdbx_strand_id
1 'polypeptide(L)'
;VMAFEEDPARPLNTLEVKGLAVTADADWPLFAECNNALYNGLTPLTVVAGKVQIMRAVSTYTKSAANADDPSLLDITTIRTLDYVRRAIKERIALRFPRDKLSDNMVPSVRSEILDVLYKLEEIEVIENVEANKPKLLLSRSVQDANRLNAAIPSDVVNGLHVFAGRIDLIL
;
A
#
# COMPACT_ATOMS: atom_id res chain seq x y z
N VAL A 1 -13.40 6.29 -7.30
CA VAL A 1 -13.59 5.25 -8.31
C VAL A 1 -12.34 5.12 -9.15
N MET A 2 -11.82 6.19 -9.77
CA MET A 2 -10.58 6.13 -10.57
C MET A 2 -9.34 5.58 -9.81
N ALA A 3 -9.20 5.90 -8.52
CA ALA A 3 -8.09 5.39 -7.71
C ALA A 3 -8.11 3.87 -7.46
N PHE A 4 -9.21 3.18 -7.76
CA PHE A 4 -9.34 1.73 -7.58
C PHE A 4 -8.98 0.92 -8.84
N GLU A 5 -8.94 1.54 -10.01
CA GLU A 5 -8.66 0.87 -11.29
C GLU A 5 -7.18 0.90 -11.67
N GLU A 6 -6.38 1.73 -11.00
CA GLU A 6 -4.94 1.78 -11.22
C GLU A 6 -4.19 0.78 -10.32
N ASP A 7 -2.95 0.46 -10.72
CA ASP A 7 -2.01 -0.33 -9.95
C ASP A 7 -2.00 0.14 -8.47
N PRO A 8 -2.24 -0.74 -7.49
CA PRO A 8 -2.35 -0.36 -6.08
C PRO A 8 -1.04 0.18 -5.51
N ALA A 9 0.10 -0.23 -6.02
CA ALA A 9 1.43 0.23 -5.62
C ALA A 9 1.81 1.56 -6.24
N ARG A 10 1.10 2.00 -7.29
CA ARG A 10 1.39 3.26 -7.97
C ARG A 10 0.97 4.46 -7.12
N PRO A 11 1.90 5.41 -6.83
CA PRO A 11 1.57 6.62 -6.10
C PRO A 11 0.51 7.47 -6.80
N LEU A 12 -0.32 8.16 -6.01
CA LEU A 12 -1.37 9.06 -6.52
C LEU A 12 -0.88 10.51 -6.68
N ASN A 13 0.41 10.78 -6.43
CA ASN A 13 1.01 12.10 -6.65
C ASN A 13 0.94 12.47 -8.13
N THR A 14 0.81 13.77 -8.41
CA THR A 14 0.62 14.36 -9.75
C THR A 14 -0.69 13.98 -10.46
N LEU A 15 -1.55 13.16 -9.86
CA LEU A 15 -2.85 12.85 -10.43
C LEU A 15 -3.74 14.10 -10.43
N GLU A 16 -4.31 14.44 -11.58
CA GLU A 16 -5.21 15.58 -11.74
C GLU A 16 -6.55 15.33 -11.03
N VAL A 17 -6.97 16.29 -10.22
CA VAL A 17 -8.29 16.31 -9.59
C VAL A 17 -9.21 17.12 -10.47
N LYS A 18 -9.95 16.44 -11.35
CA LYS A 18 -10.86 17.07 -12.29
C LYS A 18 -12.07 17.73 -11.60
N GLY A 19 -12.52 18.84 -12.16
CA GLY A 19 -13.71 19.55 -11.66
C GLY A 19 -13.42 20.57 -10.58
N LEU A 20 -12.16 20.77 -10.18
CA LEU A 20 -11.74 21.87 -9.32
C LEU A 20 -11.27 23.06 -10.17
N ALA A 21 -11.73 24.26 -9.82
CA ALA A 21 -11.22 25.48 -10.41
C ALA A 21 -9.83 25.80 -9.83
N VAL A 22 -8.96 26.31 -10.69
CA VAL A 22 -7.66 26.82 -10.25
C VAL A 22 -7.90 28.17 -9.55
N THR A 23 -7.41 28.31 -8.31
CA THR A 23 -7.46 29.54 -7.54
C THR A 23 -6.38 30.53 -8.00
N ALA A 24 -6.43 31.78 -7.52
CA ALA A 24 -5.38 32.76 -7.76
C ALA A 24 -4.06 32.31 -7.13
N ASP A 25 -2.93 32.66 -7.73
CA ASP A 25 -1.59 32.25 -7.27
C ASP A 25 -1.30 32.65 -5.82
N ALA A 26 -1.89 33.75 -5.36
CA ALA A 26 -1.76 34.24 -3.99
C ALA A 26 -2.42 33.30 -2.95
N ASP A 27 -3.36 32.47 -3.37
CA ASP A 27 -4.10 31.54 -2.51
C ASP A 27 -3.49 30.13 -2.53
N TRP A 28 -2.38 29.93 -3.28
CA TRP A 28 -1.74 28.62 -3.32
C TRP A 28 -0.96 28.37 -2.03
N PRO A 29 -1.06 27.15 -1.47
CA PRO A 29 -0.33 26.84 -0.24
C PRO A 29 1.16 26.85 -0.45
N LEU A 30 1.89 27.42 0.50
CA LEU A 30 3.33 27.40 0.52
C LEU A 30 3.85 25.95 0.78
N PHE A 31 5.07 25.67 0.37
CA PHE A 31 5.70 24.38 0.61
C PHE A 31 5.68 23.96 2.08
N ALA A 32 5.94 24.91 3.00
CA ALA A 32 5.90 24.66 4.44
C ALA A 32 4.48 24.28 4.94
N GLU A 33 3.45 24.91 4.38
CA GLU A 33 2.04 24.59 4.71
C GLU A 33 1.64 23.21 4.19
N CYS A 34 2.02 22.88 2.96
CA CYS A 34 1.83 21.54 2.40
C CYS A 34 2.53 20.47 3.24
N ASN A 35 3.77 20.72 3.65
CA ASN A 35 4.53 19.79 4.47
C ASN A 35 3.90 19.59 5.85
N ASN A 36 3.45 20.68 6.48
CA ASN A 36 2.71 20.61 7.74
C ASN A 36 1.38 19.84 7.59
N ALA A 37 0.66 20.05 6.50
CA ALA A 37 -0.56 19.30 6.19
C ALA A 37 -0.30 17.79 6.10
N LEU A 38 0.77 17.37 5.42
CA LEU A 38 1.16 15.95 5.31
C LEU A 38 1.43 15.33 6.68
N TYR A 39 2.18 16.00 7.55
CA TYR A 39 2.45 15.51 8.91
C TYR A 39 1.20 15.42 9.79
N ASN A 40 0.16 16.18 9.46
CA ASN A 40 -1.13 16.14 10.15
C ASN A 40 -2.17 15.25 9.44
N GLY A 41 -1.75 14.40 8.50
CA GLY A 41 -2.62 13.45 7.82
C GLY A 41 -3.62 14.11 6.85
N LEU A 42 -3.27 15.27 6.30
CA LEU A 42 -4.03 15.96 5.28
C LEU A 42 -3.35 15.83 3.92
N THR A 43 -4.10 15.46 2.91
CA THR A 43 -3.62 15.37 1.52
C THR A 43 -3.64 16.76 0.88
N PRO A 44 -2.48 17.43 0.67
CA PRO A 44 -2.46 18.73 0.04
C PRO A 44 -2.64 18.59 -1.48
N LEU A 45 -3.29 19.60 -2.06
CA LEU A 45 -3.39 19.78 -3.50
C LEU A 45 -2.43 20.90 -3.93
N THR A 46 -1.90 20.77 -5.13
CA THR A 46 -1.02 21.77 -5.73
C THR A 46 -1.49 22.11 -7.14
N VAL A 47 -1.11 23.28 -7.64
CA VAL A 47 -1.40 23.66 -9.02
C VAL A 47 -0.12 23.54 -9.84
N VAL A 48 -0.16 22.73 -10.88
CA VAL A 48 0.94 22.57 -11.81
C VAL A 48 0.42 22.69 -13.24
N ALA A 49 1.02 23.57 -14.02
CA ALA A 49 0.61 23.83 -15.42
C ALA A 49 -0.89 24.09 -15.59
N GLY A 50 -1.49 24.86 -14.68
CA GLY A 50 -2.90 25.21 -14.72
C GLY A 50 -3.88 24.08 -14.35
N LYS A 51 -3.38 23.02 -13.72
CA LYS A 51 -4.17 21.87 -13.27
C LYS A 51 -4.02 21.66 -11.77
N VAL A 52 -5.12 21.37 -11.10
CA VAL A 52 -5.09 20.96 -9.69
C VAL A 52 -4.69 19.49 -9.60
N GLN A 53 -3.65 19.19 -8.85
CA GLN A 53 -3.08 17.85 -8.71
C GLN A 53 -2.89 17.46 -7.24
N ILE A 54 -2.92 16.16 -6.96
CA ILE A 54 -2.57 15.62 -5.65
C ILE A 54 -1.05 15.73 -5.48
N MET A 55 -0.59 16.39 -4.41
CA MET A 55 0.83 16.46 -4.08
C MET A 55 1.33 15.11 -3.53
N ARG A 56 0.66 14.59 -2.52
CA ARG A 56 0.87 13.25 -1.97
C ARG A 56 -0.40 12.82 -1.23
N ALA A 57 -0.93 11.65 -1.55
CA ALA A 57 -2.11 11.12 -0.89
C ALA A 57 -1.72 10.43 0.42
N VAL A 58 -2.19 10.98 1.54
CA VAL A 58 -1.93 10.46 2.88
C VAL A 58 -3.21 10.14 3.61
N SER A 59 -3.13 9.20 4.55
CA SER A 59 -4.22 8.86 5.46
C SER A 59 -4.18 9.79 6.69
N THR A 60 -5.21 9.71 7.51
CA THR A 60 -5.24 10.37 8.82
C THR A 60 -4.49 9.60 9.90
N TYR A 61 -3.86 8.46 9.56
CA TYR A 61 -3.06 7.67 10.49
C TYR A 61 -1.67 8.29 10.63
N THR A 62 -1.47 9.03 11.71
CA THR A 62 -0.19 9.68 12.02
C THR A 62 0.44 9.15 13.31
N LYS A 63 -0.36 8.42 14.10
CA LYS A 63 0.07 7.93 15.42
C LYS A 63 -0.38 6.49 15.64
N SER A 64 0.47 5.74 16.33
CA SER A 64 0.16 4.39 16.80
C SER A 64 -0.85 4.39 17.96
N ALA A 65 -1.31 3.20 18.36
CA ALA A 65 -2.19 3.03 19.51
C ALA A 65 -1.55 3.52 20.85
N ALA A 66 -0.21 3.58 20.91
CA ALA A 66 0.55 4.12 22.03
C ALA A 66 0.74 5.65 21.94
N ASN A 67 0.08 6.34 21.02
CA ASN A 67 0.19 7.77 20.75
C ASN A 67 1.62 8.24 20.36
N ALA A 68 2.46 7.33 19.88
CA ALA A 68 3.76 7.65 19.27
C ALA A 68 3.59 7.92 17.77
N ASP A 69 4.43 8.77 17.21
CA ASP A 69 4.42 9.05 15.77
C ASP A 69 4.71 7.76 14.98
N ASP A 70 3.84 7.44 14.04
CA ASP A 70 3.90 6.21 13.27
C ASP A 70 3.51 6.48 11.80
N PRO A 71 4.49 6.53 10.90
CA PRO A 71 4.23 6.75 9.48
C PRO A 71 3.87 5.48 8.70
N SER A 72 3.82 4.30 9.33
CA SER A 72 3.69 3.00 8.64
C SER A 72 2.45 2.88 7.75
N LEU A 73 1.35 3.51 8.13
CA LEU A 73 0.10 3.55 7.35
C LEU A 73 -0.28 4.98 6.92
N LEU A 74 0.69 5.90 6.95
CA LEU A 74 0.45 7.28 6.52
C LEU A 74 0.16 7.35 5.02
N ASP A 75 0.91 6.62 4.20
CA ASP A 75 0.72 6.61 2.75
C ASP A 75 -0.50 5.77 2.34
N ILE A 76 -1.42 6.36 1.59
CA ILE A 76 -2.60 5.67 1.06
C ILE A 76 -2.20 4.50 0.15
N THR A 77 -1.09 4.62 -0.57
CA THR A 77 -0.58 3.56 -1.44
C THR A 77 -0.29 2.29 -0.65
N THR A 78 0.33 2.41 0.52
CA THR A 78 0.59 1.27 1.42
C THR A 78 -0.71 0.55 1.80
N ILE A 79 -1.75 1.30 2.19
CA ILE A 79 -3.04 0.72 2.59
C ILE A 79 -3.70 0.02 1.40
N ARG A 80 -3.71 0.66 0.22
CA ARG A 80 -4.26 0.10 -1.02
C ARG A 80 -3.56 -1.20 -1.41
N THR A 81 -2.23 -1.22 -1.33
CA THR A 81 -1.43 -2.40 -1.64
C THR A 81 -1.74 -3.55 -0.69
N LEU A 82 -1.79 -3.30 0.62
CA LEU A 82 -2.15 -4.33 1.61
C LEU A 82 -3.56 -4.87 1.41
N ASP A 83 -4.52 -4.04 1.04
CA ASP A 83 -5.88 -4.46 0.74
C ASP A 83 -5.95 -5.30 -0.55
N TYR A 84 -5.16 -4.94 -1.56
CA TYR A 84 -5.05 -5.71 -2.79
C TYR A 84 -4.43 -7.09 -2.54
N VAL A 85 -3.34 -7.17 -1.79
CA VAL A 85 -2.71 -8.44 -1.37
C VAL A 85 -3.71 -9.33 -0.63
N ARG A 86 -4.41 -8.74 0.35
CA ARG A 86 -5.44 -9.45 1.15
C ARG A 86 -6.55 -10.01 0.25
N ARG A 87 -7.03 -9.21 -0.69
CA ARG A 87 -8.07 -9.60 -1.64
C ARG A 87 -7.59 -10.71 -2.56
N ALA A 88 -6.41 -10.58 -3.17
CA ALA A 88 -5.85 -11.57 -4.08
C ALA A 88 -5.69 -12.93 -3.40
N ILE A 89 -5.16 -12.95 -2.17
CA ILE A 89 -5.02 -14.19 -1.39
C ILE A 89 -6.39 -14.78 -1.04
N LYS A 90 -7.35 -13.97 -0.59
CA LYS A 90 -8.70 -14.43 -0.24
C LYS A 90 -9.41 -15.06 -1.43
N GLU A 91 -9.35 -14.42 -2.60
CA GLU A 91 -9.94 -14.92 -3.84
C GLU A 91 -9.26 -16.23 -4.28
N ARG A 92 -7.94 -16.31 -4.20
CA ARG A 92 -7.18 -17.52 -4.54
C ARG A 92 -7.54 -18.69 -3.64
N ILE A 93 -7.58 -18.49 -2.33
CA ILE A 93 -7.94 -19.54 -1.36
C ILE A 93 -9.37 -19.99 -1.57
N ALA A 94 -10.31 -19.07 -1.77
CA ALA A 94 -11.70 -19.41 -2.04
C ALA A 94 -11.88 -20.22 -3.34
N LEU A 95 -11.10 -19.91 -4.36
CA LEU A 95 -11.12 -20.63 -5.65
C LEU A 95 -10.52 -22.04 -5.54
N ARG A 96 -9.39 -22.17 -4.82
CA ARG A 96 -8.63 -23.43 -4.77
C ARG A 96 -9.18 -24.42 -3.76
N PHE A 97 -9.77 -23.93 -2.67
CA PHE A 97 -10.23 -24.75 -1.54
C PHE A 97 -11.70 -24.47 -1.15
N PRO A 98 -12.67 -24.56 -2.08
CA PRO A 98 -14.04 -24.13 -1.82
C PRO A 98 -14.79 -25.04 -0.82
N ARG A 99 -14.39 -26.31 -0.71
CA ARG A 99 -15.08 -27.34 0.11
C ARG A 99 -14.11 -28.33 0.75
N ASP A 100 -12.86 -27.93 0.93
CA ASP A 100 -11.83 -28.82 1.44
C ASP A 100 -11.91 -29.00 2.95
N LYS A 101 -11.44 -30.17 3.40
CA LYS A 101 -11.36 -30.50 4.82
C LYS A 101 -10.06 -29.91 5.39
N LEU A 102 -10.13 -29.35 6.58
CA LEU A 102 -8.95 -28.87 7.30
C LEU A 102 -8.15 -30.05 7.90
N SER A 103 -7.43 -30.79 7.04
CA SER A 103 -6.51 -31.85 7.42
C SER A 103 -5.08 -31.31 7.64
N ASP A 104 -4.18 -32.12 8.18
CA ASP A 104 -2.77 -31.70 8.39
C ASP A 104 -2.04 -31.41 7.06
N ASN A 105 -2.41 -32.14 6.00
CA ASN A 105 -1.86 -31.91 4.65
C ASN A 105 -2.40 -30.62 4.00
N MET A 106 -3.47 -30.04 4.52
CA MET A 106 -4.05 -28.81 4.02
C MET A 106 -3.18 -27.59 4.29
N VAL A 107 -2.54 -27.55 5.45
CA VAL A 107 -1.69 -26.40 5.86
C VAL A 107 -0.55 -26.15 4.87
N PRO A 108 0.27 -27.13 4.47
CA PRO A 108 1.28 -26.93 3.43
C PRO A 108 0.71 -26.54 2.07
N SER A 109 -0.45 -27.10 1.69
CA SER A 109 -1.11 -26.78 0.42
C SER A 109 -1.57 -25.32 0.37
N VAL A 110 -2.22 -24.85 1.42
CA VAL A 110 -2.62 -23.43 1.55
C VAL A 110 -1.39 -22.52 1.56
N ARG A 111 -0.32 -22.92 2.26
CA ARG A 111 0.93 -22.15 2.28
C ARG A 111 1.53 -21.99 0.89
N SER A 112 1.53 -23.06 0.10
CA SER A 112 2.04 -23.06 -1.28
C SER A 112 1.24 -22.12 -2.17
N GLU A 113 -0.10 -22.14 -2.07
CA GLU A 113 -0.97 -21.24 -2.85
C GLU A 113 -0.80 -19.76 -2.45
N ILE A 114 -0.61 -19.47 -1.16
CA ILE A 114 -0.31 -18.11 -0.71
C ILE A 114 1.04 -17.64 -1.29
N LEU A 115 2.08 -18.47 -1.25
CA LEU A 115 3.38 -18.14 -1.83
C LEU A 115 3.29 -17.90 -3.34
N ASP A 116 2.53 -18.72 -4.08
CA ASP A 116 2.30 -18.52 -5.52
C ASP A 116 1.67 -17.15 -5.80
N VAL A 117 0.72 -16.72 -4.97
CA VAL A 117 0.13 -15.36 -5.09
C VAL A 117 1.17 -14.29 -4.78
N LEU A 118 1.95 -14.44 -3.70
CA LEU A 118 2.94 -13.43 -3.33
C LEU A 118 4.03 -13.28 -4.40
N TYR A 119 4.54 -14.36 -4.98
CA TYR A 119 5.51 -14.28 -6.08
C TYR A 119 4.93 -13.59 -7.33
N LYS A 120 3.66 -13.84 -7.67
CA LYS A 120 3.00 -13.14 -8.77
C LYS A 120 2.82 -11.65 -8.50
N LEU A 121 2.59 -11.27 -7.26
CA LEU A 121 2.49 -9.87 -6.85
C LEU A 121 3.87 -9.18 -6.85
N GLU A 122 4.94 -9.92 -6.55
CA GLU A 122 6.32 -9.45 -6.70
C GLU A 122 6.71 -9.24 -8.17
N GLU A 123 6.30 -10.16 -9.06
CA GLU A 123 6.54 -10.10 -10.50
C GLU A 123 5.95 -8.83 -11.15
N ILE A 124 4.83 -8.33 -10.62
CA ILE A 124 4.17 -7.10 -11.06
C ILE A 124 4.50 -5.88 -10.16
N GLU A 125 5.54 -5.98 -9.34
CA GLU A 125 6.07 -4.89 -8.50
C GLU A 125 5.06 -4.29 -7.51
N VAL A 126 4.10 -5.08 -7.03
CA VAL A 126 3.14 -4.67 -5.99
C VAL A 126 3.75 -4.84 -4.59
N ILE A 127 4.52 -5.92 -4.39
CA ILE A 127 5.30 -6.20 -3.19
C ILE A 127 6.72 -6.59 -3.58
N GLU A 128 7.63 -6.64 -2.61
CA GLU A 128 9.03 -6.99 -2.81
C GLU A 128 9.55 -7.93 -1.72
N ASN A 129 10.75 -8.51 -1.93
CA ASN A 129 11.45 -9.33 -0.95
C ASN A 129 10.67 -10.56 -0.45
N VAL A 130 9.87 -11.20 -1.31
CA VAL A 130 9.04 -12.36 -0.95
C VAL A 130 9.89 -13.52 -0.47
N GLU A 131 10.98 -13.87 -1.16
CA GLU A 131 11.85 -14.99 -0.76
C GLU A 131 12.53 -14.74 0.61
N ALA A 132 12.99 -13.52 0.86
CA ALA A 132 13.60 -13.14 2.14
C ALA A 132 12.59 -13.20 3.30
N ASN A 133 11.33 -12.88 3.03
CA ASN A 133 10.26 -12.87 4.03
C ASN A 133 9.50 -14.20 4.15
N LYS A 134 9.71 -15.15 3.25
CA LYS A 134 9.07 -16.46 3.22
C LYS A 134 9.12 -17.25 4.55
N PRO A 135 10.20 -17.22 5.36
CA PRO A 135 10.20 -17.86 6.68
C PRO A 135 9.20 -17.29 7.67
N LYS A 136 8.79 -16.03 7.48
CA LYS A 136 7.80 -15.32 8.32
C LYS A 136 6.35 -15.67 7.97
N LEU A 137 6.11 -16.36 6.84
CA LEU A 137 4.79 -16.86 6.48
C LEU A 137 4.44 -18.06 7.37
N LEU A 138 3.59 -17.81 8.35
CA LEU A 138 3.18 -18.80 9.34
C LEU A 138 1.70 -19.13 9.18
N LEU A 139 1.38 -20.42 9.14
CA LEU A 139 0.01 -20.92 9.15
C LEU A 139 -0.16 -21.86 10.35
N SER A 140 -1.25 -21.68 11.08
CA SER A 140 -1.60 -22.53 12.22
C SER A 140 -3.10 -22.72 12.32
N ARG A 141 -3.53 -23.90 12.77
CA ARG A 141 -4.93 -24.12 13.12
C ARG A 141 -5.29 -23.25 14.33
N SER A 142 -6.49 -22.70 14.32
CA SER A 142 -6.98 -21.96 15.47
C SER A 142 -7.24 -22.91 16.64
N VAL A 143 -6.83 -22.50 17.83
CA VAL A 143 -7.14 -23.22 19.08
C VAL A 143 -8.56 -22.95 19.59
N GLN A 144 -9.19 -21.89 19.10
CA GLN A 144 -10.54 -21.49 19.50
C GLN A 144 -11.63 -22.04 18.58
N ASP A 145 -11.29 -22.30 17.30
CA ASP A 145 -12.23 -22.76 16.28
C ASP A 145 -11.57 -23.86 15.43
N ALA A 146 -12.03 -25.08 15.57
CA ALA A 146 -11.49 -26.24 14.88
C ALA A 146 -11.60 -26.17 13.33
N ASN A 147 -12.48 -25.31 12.81
CA ASN A 147 -12.70 -25.11 11.37
C ASN A 147 -11.90 -23.92 10.80
N ARG A 148 -11.05 -23.28 11.61
CA ARG A 148 -10.35 -22.08 11.24
C ARG A 148 -8.84 -22.31 11.10
N LEU A 149 -8.28 -21.85 9.97
CA LEU A 149 -6.84 -21.72 9.73
C LEU A 149 -6.45 -20.24 9.85
N ASN A 150 -5.49 -19.94 10.70
CA ASN A 150 -4.89 -18.62 10.84
C ASN A 150 -3.65 -18.53 9.97
N ALA A 151 -3.44 -17.37 9.32
CA ALA A 151 -2.24 -17.10 8.55
C ALA A 151 -1.67 -15.74 8.95
N ALA A 152 -0.36 -15.70 9.25
CA ALA A 152 0.44 -14.48 9.34
C ALA A 152 1.21 -14.36 8.02
N ILE A 153 0.86 -13.35 7.23
CA ILE A 153 1.36 -13.18 5.87
C ILE A 153 2.25 -11.94 5.82
N PRO A 154 3.57 -12.10 5.68
CA PRO A 154 4.48 -10.98 5.52
C PRO A 154 4.25 -10.35 4.15
N SER A 155 4.11 -9.03 4.11
CA SER A 155 3.96 -8.28 2.87
C SER A 155 4.85 -7.04 2.95
N ASP A 156 5.93 -7.05 2.18
CA ASP A 156 6.83 -5.91 2.00
C ASP A 156 6.33 -5.12 0.80
N VAL A 157 5.88 -3.89 1.03
CA VAL A 157 5.20 -3.07 0.02
C VAL A 157 6.23 -2.27 -0.75
N VAL A 158 6.17 -2.28 -2.08
CA VAL A 158 7.01 -1.42 -2.91
C VAL A 158 6.67 0.05 -2.63
N ASN A 159 7.69 0.82 -2.26
CA ASN A 159 7.53 2.23 -1.91
C ASN A 159 7.45 3.12 -3.16
N GLY A 160 6.55 4.09 -3.14
CA GLY A 160 6.42 5.06 -4.21
C GLY A 160 7.60 6.06 -4.23
N LEU A 161 8.08 6.41 -5.42
CA LEU A 161 9.02 7.51 -5.60
C LEU A 161 8.30 8.85 -5.47
N HIS A 162 8.34 9.46 -4.29
CA HIS A 162 7.69 10.75 -4.03
C HIS A 162 8.63 11.95 -4.24
N VAL A 163 9.93 11.77 -4.01
CA VAL A 163 10.94 12.86 -4.10
C VAL A 163 12.18 12.35 -4.83
N PHE A 164 12.57 13.07 -5.87
CA PHE A 164 13.87 12.91 -6.49
C PHE A 164 14.77 14.06 -6.06
N ALA A 165 15.88 13.77 -5.40
CA ALA A 165 16.90 14.74 -5.03
C ALA A 165 18.15 14.52 -5.89
N GLY A 166 18.55 15.54 -6.67
CA GLY A 166 19.71 15.49 -7.53
C GLY A 166 20.69 16.60 -7.20
N ARG A 167 21.99 16.32 -7.32
CA ARG A 167 23.05 17.30 -7.27
C ARG A 167 23.75 17.37 -8.64
N ILE A 168 23.98 18.58 -9.16
CA ILE A 168 24.70 18.82 -10.41
C ILE A 168 26.01 19.49 -10.05
N ASP A 169 27.12 18.85 -10.36
CA ASP A 169 28.46 19.41 -10.17
C ASP A 169 29.02 19.90 -11.51
N LEU A 170 29.43 21.16 -11.57
CA LEU A 170 30.14 21.72 -12.73
C LEU A 170 31.58 21.19 -12.74
N ILE A 171 31.96 20.53 -13.82
CA ILE A 171 33.36 20.11 -14.07
C ILE A 171 33.96 21.13 -15.03
N LEU A 172 35.03 21.84 -14.60
CA LEU A 172 35.78 22.82 -15.39
C LEU A 172 37.01 22.14 -15.99
#